data_3d82f3f54cbccae8e4f3e1a8d800a4b5
#
_entry.id   3d82f3f54cbccae8e4f3e1a8d800a4b5
#
_cell.length_a   1.000
_cell.length_b   1.000
_cell.length_c   1.000
_cell.angle_alpha   90.00
_cell.angle_beta   90.00
_cell.angle_gamma   90.00
#
_symmetry.space_group_name_H-M   'P 1'
#
loop_
_entity.id
_entity.type
_entity.pdbx_description
1 polymer ?
#
loop_
_entity_poly.entity_id
_entity_poly.type
_entity_poly.pdbx_seq_one_letter_code
_entity_poly.pdbx_strand_id
1 'polypeptide(L)'
;SDTPFDMASKDAHLMTQGKILVELQELAKRSKDKEVEKSFISLQIAEFRPPFKRCRIRIPKKCVYAATTNKNLILTDATGSRRFWPVVVGETSDDPNWKIDVYGLRKNIEMIWAEARHLHKNGEFWWLDEDEEKLRIESAADFTDRHPLHEKIMFHANSKTNAQGYVQVTQIIDALYKDPDQNNFNVKHLEKSNRQNKAIISDVLTDEGFEYKRKRIGNRTVRGWFRNEKIKNR
;
A
#
# COMPACT_ATOMS: atom_id res chain seq x y z
N SER A 1 3.80 -22.71 -11.38
CA SER A 1 4.64 -22.39 -12.57
C SER A 1 5.85 -21.61 -12.07
N ASP A 2 7.04 -22.18 -12.19
CA ASP A 2 8.31 -21.58 -11.73
C ASP A 2 8.82 -20.47 -12.64
N THR A 3 7.99 -20.01 -13.57
CA THR A 3 8.37 -18.94 -14.49
C THR A 3 8.27 -17.59 -13.76
N PRO A 4 9.32 -16.76 -13.76
CA PRO A 4 9.28 -15.43 -13.21
C PRO A 4 8.16 -14.63 -13.85
N PHE A 5 7.25 -14.09 -13.03
CA PHE A 5 6.12 -13.28 -13.49
C PHE A 5 6.50 -11.80 -13.46
N ASP A 6 6.71 -11.20 -14.63
CA ASP A 6 6.98 -9.76 -14.76
C ASP A 6 5.71 -9.02 -15.14
N MET A 7 5.16 -8.22 -14.22
CA MET A 7 3.94 -7.44 -14.42
C MET A 7 4.08 -6.31 -15.45
N ALA A 8 5.29 -5.86 -15.72
CA ALA A 8 5.58 -4.86 -16.75
C ALA A 8 5.62 -5.47 -18.16
N SER A 9 5.69 -6.80 -18.25
CA SER A 9 5.70 -7.51 -19.53
C SER A 9 4.36 -7.39 -20.26
N LYS A 10 4.42 -7.26 -21.58
CA LYS A 10 3.23 -7.28 -22.44
C LYS A 10 2.45 -8.60 -22.35
N ASP A 11 3.13 -9.68 -21.99
CA ASP A 11 2.55 -11.02 -21.88
C ASP A 11 2.00 -11.33 -20.49
N ALA A 12 2.20 -10.43 -19.51
CA ALA A 12 1.72 -10.61 -18.16
C ALA A 12 0.23 -10.94 -18.08
N HIS A 13 -0.59 -10.27 -18.89
CA HIS A 13 -2.03 -10.54 -18.96
C HIS A 13 -2.37 -11.91 -19.54
N LEU A 14 -1.58 -12.41 -20.49
CA LEU A 14 -1.76 -13.75 -21.04
C LEU A 14 -1.44 -14.82 -19.97
N MET A 15 -0.40 -14.61 -19.17
CA MET A 15 0.01 -15.55 -18.13
C MET A 15 -1.03 -15.71 -17.02
N THR A 16 -1.92 -14.73 -16.82
CA THR A 16 -3.01 -14.80 -15.84
C THR A 16 -4.29 -15.45 -16.37
N GLN A 17 -4.38 -15.71 -17.69
CA GLN A 17 -5.57 -16.28 -18.27
C GLN A 17 -5.82 -17.73 -17.81
N GLY A 18 -7.09 -18.02 -17.48
CA GLY A 18 -7.50 -19.35 -17.00
C GLY A 18 -7.02 -19.71 -15.61
N LYS A 19 -6.39 -18.79 -14.88
CA LYS A 19 -5.96 -18.99 -13.50
C LYS A 19 -6.95 -18.35 -12.53
N ILE A 20 -7.17 -19.02 -11.39
CA ILE A 20 -7.96 -18.51 -10.27
C ILE A 20 -7.03 -17.80 -9.27
N LEU A 21 -5.87 -18.40 -8.99
CA LEU A 21 -4.85 -17.86 -8.08
C LEU A 21 -3.51 -17.74 -8.82
N VAL A 22 -2.87 -16.61 -8.68
CA VAL A 22 -1.53 -16.33 -9.22
C VAL A 22 -0.60 -16.03 -8.06
N GLU A 23 0.41 -16.86 -7.89
CA GLU A 23 1.44 -16.66 -6.89
C GLU A 23 2.53 -15.71 -7.41
N LEU A 24 2.83 -14.70 -6.61
CA LEU A 24 3.90 -13.73 -6.84
C LEU A 24 5.03 -14.01 -5.84
N GLN A 25 5.99 -14.83 -6.24
CA GLN A 25 7.11 -15.17 -5.38
C GLN A 25 7.99 -13.95 -5.10
N GLU A 26 8.45 -13.79 -3.86
CA GLU A 26 9.40 -12.76 -3.44
C GLU A 26 9.01 -11.33 -3.86
N LEU A 27 7.82 -10.89 -3.46
CA LEU A 27 7.28 -9.56 -3.80
C LEU A 27 8.29 -8.43 -3.64
N ALA A 28 9.14 -8.50 -2.62
CA ALA A 28 10.11 -7.46 -2.29
C ALA A 28 11.27 -7.31 -3.28
N LYS A 29 11.52 -8.30 -4.14
CA LYS A 29 12.62 -8.27 -5.11
C LYS A 29 12.17 -7.85 -6.51
N ARG A 30 10.87 -7.84 -6.80
CA ARG A 30 10.36 -7.91 -8.18
C ARG A 30 10.12 -6.59 -8.86
N SER A 31 9.74 -5.55 -8.18
CA SER A 31 9.32 -4.34 -8.88
C SER A 31 10.19 -3.15 -8.53
N LYS A 32 10.90 -2.64 -9.53
CA LYS A 32 11.49 -1.29 -9.48
C LYS A 32 10.40 -0.22 -9.60
N ASP A 33 9.21 -0.60 -10.10
CA ASP A 33 8.09 0.31 -10.34
C ASP A 33 6.82 -0.21 -9.63
N LYS A 34 6.63 0.24 -8.40
CA LYS A 34 5.49 -0.08 -7.55
C LYS A 34 4.15 0.38 -8.15
N GLU A 35 4.15 1.42 -8.95
CA GLU A 35 2.94 1.94 -9.58
C GLU A 35 2.45 1.00 -10.70
N VAL A 36 3.36 0.39 -11.46
CA VAL A 36 3.02 -0.64 -12.45
C VAL A 36 2.37 -1.84 -11.76
N GLU A 37 2.93 -2.28 -10.63
CA GLU A 37 2.39 -3.39 -9.83
C GLU A 37 0.97 -3.09 -9.33
N LYS A 38 0.77 -1.93 -8.70
CA LYS A 38 -0.54 -1.49 -8.22
C LYS A 38 -1.56 -1.38 -9.35
N SER A 39 -1.15 -0.80 -10.47
CA SER A 39 -1.99 -0.69 -11.66
C SER A 39 -2.37 -2.06 -12.20
N PHE A 40 -1.41 -2.98 -12.32
CA PHE A 40 -1.64 -4.32 -12.81
C PHE A 40 -2.61 -5.12 -11.91
N ILE A 41 -2.42 -5.08 -10.59
CA ILE A 41 -3.29 -5.78 -9.62
C ILE A 41 -4.71 -5.22 -9.67
N SER A 42 -4.88 -3.90 -9.76
CA SER A 42 -6.20 -3.23 -9.72
C SER A 42 -6.98 -3.31 -11.02
N LEU A 43 -6.36 -3.72 -12.12
CA LEU A 43 -7.01 -3.75 -13.42
C LEU A 43 -8.08 -4.85 -13.47
N GLN A 44 -9.32 -4.49 -13.74
CA GLN A 44 -10.44 -5.43 -13.84
C GLN A 44 -10.56 -6.07 -15.24
N ILE A 45 -10.25 -5.31 -16.27
CA ILE A 45 -10.32 -5.76 -17.67
C ILE A 45 -8.96 -5.56 -18.31
N ALA A 46 -8.33 -6.64 -18.73
CA ALA A 46 -7.09 -6.61 -19.48
C ALA A 46 -7.38 -6.38 -20.97
N GLU A 47 -6.74 -5.35 -21.56
CA GLU A 47 -6.79 -5.09 -22.98
C GLU A 47 -5.38 -5.25 -23.56
N PHE A 48 -5.20 -6.23 -24.41
CA PHE A 48 -3.92 -6.52 -25.04
C PHE A 48 -4.08 -7.14 -26.41
N ARG A 49 -3.00 -7.14 -27.20
CA ARG A 49 -2.95 -7.81 -28.48
C ARG A 49 -2.19 -9.13 -28.33
N PRO A 50 -2.86 -10.28 -28.46
CA PRO A 50 -2.17 -11.56 -28.43
C PRO A 50 -1.12 -11.67 -29.55
N PRO A 51 -0.06 -12.45 -29.35
CA PRO A 51 0.92 -12.73 -30.39
C PRO A 51 0.22 -13.20 -31.68
N PHE A 52 0.70 -12.73 -32.82
CA PHE A 52 0.19 -13.06 -34.15
C PHE A 52 -1.25 -12.63 -34.46
N LYS A 53 -1.97 -11.98 -33.54
CA LYS A 53 -3.30 -11.43 -33.78
C LYS A 53 -3.24 -9.99 -34.27
N ARG A 54 -4.15 -9.62 -35.20
CA ARG A 54 -4.22 -8.24 -35.73
C ARG A 54 -4.97 -7.30 -34.79
N CYS A 55 -5.96 -7.80 -34.06
CA CYS A 55 -6.84 -7.02 -33.20
C CYS A 55 -6.49 -7.19 -31.72
N ARG A 56 -6.75 -6.14 -30.94
CA ARG A 56 -6.75 -6.22 -29.47
C ARG A 56 -7.97 -6.99 -28.99
N ILE A 57 -7.81 -7.69 -27.87
CA ILE A 57 -8.91 -8.35 -27.16
C ILE A 57 -9.04 -7.77 -25.77
N ARG A 58 -10.26 -7.80 -25.26
CA ARG A 58 -10.58 -7.38 -23.89
C ARG A 58 -11.06 -8.60 -23.12
N ILE A 59 -10.38 -8.90 -22.03
CA ILE A 59 -10.67 -10.07 -21.21
C ILE A 59 -10.81 -9.63 -19.75
N PRO A 60 -11.90 -9.98 -19.07
CA PRO A 60 -12.04 -9.73 -17.65
C PRO A 60 -11.02 -10.58 -16.88
N LYS A 61 -10.35 -9.97 -15.90
CA LYS A 61 -9.47 -10.69 -14.97
C LYS A 61 -10.34 -11.45 -13.96
N LYS A 62 -10.06 -12.74 -13.83
CA LYS A 62 -10.79 -13.64 -12.93
C LYS A 62 -9.86 -14.33 -11.93
N CYS A 63 -8.70 -13.73 -11.67
CA CYS A 63 -7.73 -14.26 -10.74
C CYS A 63 -7.51 -13.31 -9.56
N VAL A 64 -7.17 -13.88 -8.43
CA VAL A 64 -6.61 -13.21 -7.26
C VAL A 64 -5.11 -13.43 -7.20
N TYR A 65 -4.40 -12.56 -6.49
CA TYR A 65 -2.95 -12.65 -6.32
C TYR A 65 -2.63 -13.00 -4.88
N ALA A 66 -1.71 -13.94 -4.70
CA ALA A 66 -1.06 -14.20 -3.42
C ALA A 66 0.43 -13.94 -3.58
N ALA A 67 1.05 -13.35 -2.58
CA ALA A 67 2.47 -13.06 -2.61
C ALA A 67 3.14 -13.51 -1.32
N THR A 68 4.39 -13.93 -1.42
CA THR A 68 5.21 -14.27 -0.27
C THR A 68 6.36 -13.28 -0.12
N THR A 69 6.75 -12.99 1.10
CA THR A 69 7.88 -12.13 1.41
C THR A 69 8.47 -12.47 2.77
N ASN A 70 9.78 -12.35 2.90
CA ASN A 70 10.50 -12.45 4.17
C ASN A 70 10.83 -11.07 4.74
N LYS A 71 10.36 -9.99 4.12
CA LYS A 71 10.58 -8.62 4.59
C LYS A 71 9.37 -8.12 5.34
N ASN A 72 9.59 -7.54 6.50
CA ASN A 72 8.53 -6.95 7.30
C ASN A 72 8.01 -5.63 6.69
N LEU A 73 8.84 -4.88 5.96
CA LEU A 73 8.48 -3.60 5.37
C LEU A 73 8.33 -3.75 3.85
N ILE A 74 7.11 -3.93 3.39
CA ILE A 74 6.77 -4.17 1.98
C ILE A 74 5.86 -3.09 1.37
N LEU A 75 5.07 -2.42 2.21
CA LEU A 75 4.15 -1.38 1.79
C LEU A 75 4.85 -0.03 1.90
N THR A 76 5.06 0.64 0.78
CA THR A 76 5.82 1.90 0.73
C THR A 76 4.94 3.14 0.81
N ASP A 77 3.61 2.98 0.78
CA ASP A 77 2.68 4.09 0.94
C ASP A 77 1.39 3.64 1.65
N ALA A 78 0.82 4.51 2.45
CA ALA A 78 -0.43 4.27 3.15
C ALA A 78 -1.63 4.18 2.18
N THR A 79 -1.58 4.87 1.04
CA THR A 79 -2.67 4.90 0.06
C THR A 79 -2.72 3.63 -0.79
N GLY A 80 -1.58 2.97 -0.99
CA GLY A 80 -1.44 1.71 -1.72
C GLY A 80 -1.83 0.48 -0.91
N SER A 81 -1.83 0.57 0.42
CA SER A 81 -2.04 -0.56 1.35
C SER A 81 -3.40 -1.24 1.17
N ARG A 82 -4.44 -0.53 0.74
CA ARG A 82 -5.79 -1.09 0.51
C ARG A 82 -5.85 -2.25 -0.50
N ARG A 83 -4.79 -2.46 -1.29
CA ARG A 83 -4.71 -3.54 -2.28
C ARG A 83 -4.05 -4.79 -1.73
N PHE A 84 -3.43 -4.67 -0.57
CA PHE A 84 -2.67 -5.72 0.05
C PHE A 84 -3.28 -6.08 1.40
N TRP A 85 -3.35 -7.37 1.66
CA TRP A 85 -3.76 -7.89 2.94
C TRP A 85 -2.61 -8.73 3.50
N PRO A 86 -1.75 -8.16 4.34
CA PRO A 86 -0.67 -8.91 4.97
C PRO A 86 -1.24 -9.95 5.93
N VAL A 87 -0.72 -11.15 5.83
CA VAL A 87 -1.04 -12.25 6.74
C VAL A 87 0.27 -12.79 7.28
N VAL A 88 0.44 -12.73 8.59
CA VAL A 88 1.60 -13.31 9.27
C VAL A 88 1.42 -14.81 9.34
N VAL A 89 2.45 -15.55 8.97
CA VAL A 89 2.43 -17.01 8.96
C VAL A 89 3.46 -17.53 9.95
N GLY A 90 3.01 -18.41 10.86
CA GLY A 90 3.91 -19.12 11.79
C GLY A 90 4.05 -18.49 13.18
N GLU A 91 3.52 -17.29 13.41
CA GLU A 91 3.62 -16.64 14.74
C GLU A 91 2.55 -17.10 15.75
N THR A 92 1.57 -17.87 15.31
CA THR A 92 0.43 -18.27 16.16
C THR A 92 0.67 -19.56 16.95
N SER A 93 1.84 -20.17 16.82
CA SER A 93 2.16 -21.42 17.52
C SER A 93 3.29 -21.22 18.52
N ASP A 94 3.03 -21.54 19.78
CA ASP A 94 4.05 -21.61 20.85
C ASP A 94 4.99 -22.81 20.67
N ASP A 95 4.69 -23.71 19.72
CA ASP A 95 5.52 -24.86 19.40
C ASP A 95 6.66 -24.47 18.43
N PRO A 96 7.93 -24.50 18.87
CA PRO A 96 9.07 -24.18 18.00
C PRO A 96 9.25 -25.17 16.85
N ASN A 97 8.59 -26.32 16.89
CA ASN A 97 8.60 -27.34 15.84
C ASN A 97 7.36 -27.27 14.93
N TRP A 98 6.51 -26.26 15.11
CA TRP A 98 5.31 -26.09 14.30
C TRP A 98 5.62 -26.07 12.81
N LYS A 99 4.87 -26.83 12.06
CA LYS A 99 4.95 -26.90 10.59
C LYS A 99 3.55 -26.89 10.01
N ILE A 100 3.43 -26.27 8.85
CA ILE A 100 2.18 -26.34 8.09
C ILE A 100 1.89 -27.80 7.72
N ASP A 101 0.74 -28.29 8.11
CA ASP A 101 0.27 -29.63 7.71
C ASP A 101 -0.18 -29.62 6.23
N VAL A 102 0.80 -29.71 5.35
CA VAL A 102 0.56 -29.74 3.90
C VAL A 102 -0.22 -30.99 3.49
N TYR A 103 -0.03 -32.11 4.20
CA TYR A 103 -0.74 -33.35 3.90
C TYR A 103 -2.22 -33.25 4.27
N GLY A 104 -2.54 -32.78 5.47
CA GLY A 104 -3.93 -32.54 5.89
C GLY A 104 -4.61 -31.52 4.99
N LEU A 105 -3.91 -30.44 4.60
CA LEU A 105 -4.44 -29.46 3.66
C LEU A 105 -4.79 -30.09 2.31
N ARG A 106 -3.91 -30.90 1.72
CA ARG A 106 -4.17 -31.58 0.45
C ARG A 106 -5.36 -32.52 0.52
N LYS A 107 -5.54 -33.23 1.66
CA LYS A 107 -6.66 -34.12 1.87
C LYS A 107 -8.00 -33.38 1.96
N ASN A 108 -7.99 -32.16 2.47
CA ASN A 108 -9.20 -31.39 2.73
C ASN A 108 -9.48 -30.30 1.68
N ILE A 109 -8.62 -30.15 0.66
CA ILE A 109 -8.71 -29.06 -0.30
C ILE A 109 -10.07 -28.99 -1.03
N GLU A 110 -10.65 -30.13 -1.37
CA GLU A 110 -11.94 -30.18 -2.05
C GLU A 110 -13.07 -29.70 -1.13
N MET A 111 -13.00 -30.04 0.17
CA MET A 111 -13.97 -29.59 1.17
C MET A 111 -13.87 -28.08 1.37
N ILE A 112 -12.66 -27.52 1.44
CA ILE A 112 -12.42 -26.08 1.56
C ILE A 112 -13.06 -25.33 0.39
N TRP A 113 -12.86 -25.82 -0.84
CA TRP A 113 -13.48 -25.23 -2.01
C TRP A 113 -14.99 -25.40 -2.06
N ALA A 114 -15.50 -26.52 -1.57
CA ALA A 114 -16.95 -26.78 -1.50
C ALA A 114 -17.61 -25.83 -0.50
N GLU A 115 -17.00 -25.61 0.66
CA GLU A 115 -17.47 -24.68 1.69
C GLU A 115 -17.44 -23.21 1.16
N ALA A 116 -16.34 -22.76 0.60
CA ALA A 116 -16.25 -21.43 0.01
C ALA A 116 -17.32 -21.19 -1.07
N ARG A 117 -17.60 -22.20 -1.90
CA ARG A 117 -18.68 -22.15 -2.89
C ARG A 117 -20.05 -22.08 -2.25
N HIS A 118 -20.25 -22.82 -1.16
CA HIS A 118 -21.52 -22.84 -0.42
C HIS A 118 -21.79 -21.46 0.20
N LEU A 119 -20.80 -20.89 0.90
CA LEU A 119 -20.89 -19.55 1.50
C LEU A 119 -21.21 -18.49 0.44
N HIS A 120 -20.47 -18.47 -0.65
CA HIS A 120 -20.71 -17.54 -1.76
C HIS A 120 -22.13 -17.66 -2.33
N LYS A 121 -22.66 -18.89 -2.51
CA LYS A 121 -24.02 -19.10 -3.01
C LYS A 121 -25.11 -18.66 -2.01
N ASN A 122 -24.81 -18.71 -0.73
CA ASN A 122 -25.70 -18.26 0.33
C ASN A 122 -25.64 -16.74 0.57
N GLY A 123 -24.88 -16.00 -0.23
CA GLY A 123 -24.80 -14.55 -0.16
C GLY A 123 -23.80 -14.02 0.84
N GLU A 124 -22.87 -14.88 1.31
CA GLU A 124 -21.75 -14.42 2.13
C GLU A 124 -20.98 -13.34 1.39
N PHE A 125 -20.66 -12.25 2.08
CA PHE A 125 -19.90 -11.15 1.51
C PHE A 125 -18.44 -11.57 1.31
N TRP A 126 -17.89 -11.28 0.13
CA TRP A 126 -16.51 -11.55 -0.25
C TRP A 126 -15.63 -10.30 -0.14
N TRP A 127 -16.16 -9.19 0.33
CA TRP A 127 -15.45 -7.98 0.67
C TRP A 127 -15.51 -7.72 2.17
N LEU A 128 -14.55 -6.98 2.67
CA LEU A 128 -14.47 -6.64 4.09
C LEU A 128 -15.59 -5.66 4.47
N ASP A 129 -16.14 -5.85 5.64
CA ASP A 129 -16.99 -4.84 6.26
C ASP A 129 -16.16 -3.71 6.90
N GLU A 130 -16.82 -2.75 7.57
CA GLU A 130 -16.11 -1.60 8.15
C GLU A 130 -15.18 -1.98 9.31
N ASP A 131 -15.51 -3.01 10.09
CA ASP A 131 -14.70 -3.42 11.23
C ASP A 131 -13.53 -4.31 10.78
N GLU A 132 -13.75 -5.20 9.83
CA GLU A 132 -12.70 -5.97 9.17
C GLU A 132 -11.70 -5.07 8.43
N GLU A 133 -12.19 -4.00 7.78
CA GLU A 133 -11.31 -3.03 7.12
C GLU A 133 -10.42 -2.28 8.13
N LYS A 134 -10.93 -1.97 9.33
CA LYS A 134 -10.10 -1.41 10.41
C LYS A 134 -8.99 -2.38 10.83
N LEU A 135 -9.35 -3.66 11.06
CA LEU A 135 -8.36 -4.69 11.40
C LEU A 135 -7.30 -4.86 10.30
N ARG A 136 -7.73 -4.83 9.03
CA ARG A 136 -6.80 -4.87 7.90
C ARG A 136 -5.85 -3.67 7.90
N ILE A 137 -6.34 -2.47 8.18
CA ILE A 137 -5.52 -1.25 8.24
C ILE A 137 -4.51 -1.34 9.39
N GLU A 138 -4.94 -1.80 10.56
CA GLU A 138 -4.07 -2.00 11.73
C GLU A 138 -2.98 -3.03 11.42
N SER A 139 -3.34 -4.19 10.88
CA SER A 139 -2.37 -5.21 10.46
C SER A 139 -1.41 -4.69 9.38
N ALA A 140 -1.89 -3.91 8.42
CA ALA A 140 -1.05 -3.36 7.36
C ALA A 140 -0.06 -2.28 7.85
N ALA A 141 -0.33 -1.64 8.99
CA ALA A 141 0.54 -0.61 9.55
C ALA A 141 1.92 -1.17 9.91
N ASP A 142 1.99 -2.39 10.43
CA ASP A 142 3.23 -3.07 10.81
C ASP A 142 4.12 -3.42 9.60
N PHE A 143 3.51 -3.51 8.42
CA PHE A 143 4.19 -3.81 7.15
C PHE A 143 4.47 -2.58 6.29
N THR A 144 4.12 -1.38 6.78
CA THR A 144 4.31 -0.13 6.04
C THR A 144 5.69 0.44 6.33
N ASP A 145 6.49 0.59 5.28
CA ASP A 145 7.79 1.26 5.35
C ASP A 145 7.55 2.77 5.45
N ARG A 146 7.52 3.28 6.67
CA ARG A 146 7.41 4.71 6.91
C ARG A 146 8.78 5.37 6.75
N HIS A 147 8.80 6.52 6.11
CA HIS A 147 10.04 7.29 5.98
C HIS A 147 10.65 7.55 7.38
N PRO A 148 11.98 7.39 7.58
CA PRO A 148 12.60 7.57 8.90
C PRO A 148 12.30 8.91 9.60
N LEU A 149 12.00 9.94 8.81
CA LEU A 149 11.60 11.26 9.33
C LEU A 149 10.09 11.41 9.53
N HIS A 150 9.29 10.37 9.29
CA HIS A 150 7.83 10.45 9.32
C HIS A 150 7.32 11.03 10.64
N GLU A 151 7.72 10.47 11.77
CA GLU A 151 7.29 10.92 13.10
C GLU A 151 7.69 12.37 13.37
N LYS A 152 8.92 12.75 13.02
CA LYS A 152 9.41 14.12 13.17
C LYS A 152 8.66 15.10 12.27
N ILE A 153 8.42 14.72 11.03
CA ILE A 153 7.61 15.53 10.09
C ILE A 153 6.21 15.74 10.68
N MET A 154 5.58 14.69 11.18
CA MET A 154 4.24 14.76 11.76
C MET A 154 4.20 15.57 13.04
N PHE A 155 5.18 15.40 13.93
CA PHE A 155 5.32 16.23 15.13
C PHE A 155 5.38 17.73 14.76
N HIS A 156 6.24 18.10 13.83
CA HIS A 156 6.37 19.49 13.39
C HIS A 156 5.16 19.97 12.58
N ALA A 157 4.54 19.11 11.76
CA ALA A 157 3.32 19.46 11.05
C ALA A 157 2.21 19.82 12.03
N ASN A 158 1.99 19.00 13.04
CA ASN A 158 0.97 19.24 14.07
C ASN A 158 1.28 20.49 14.91
N SER A 159 2.56 20.67 15.32
CA SER A 159 2.97 21.83 16.12
C SER A 159 2.95 23.16 15.34
N LYS A 160 3.15 23.13 14.02
CA LYS A 160 3.18 24.32 13.16
C LYS A 160 1.87 24.58 12.44
N THR A 161 0.88 23.68 12.57
CA THR A 161 -0.47 23.95 12.09
C THR A 161 -1.01 25.19 12.82
N ASN A 162 -1.27 26.23 12.08
CA ASN A 162 -1.74 27.49 12.63
C ASN A 162 -3.23 27.45 13.04
N ALA A 163 -3.71 28.53 13.68
CA ALA A 163 -5.10 28.65 14.11
C ALA A 163 -6.12 28.52 12.95
N GLN A 164 -5.69 28.72 11.70
CA GLN A 164 -6.50 28.54 10.51
C GLN A 164 -6.47 27.12 9.93
N GLY A 165 -5.79 26.17 10.61
CA GLY A 165 -5.79 24.75 10.30
C GLY A 165 -4.93 24.36 9.09
N TYR A 166 -3.89 25.12 8.76
CA TYR A 166 -2.96 24.76 7.69
C TYR A 166 -1.48 24.93 8.10
N VAL A 167 -0.61 24.19 7.42
CA VAL A 167 0.85 24.23 7.57
C VAL A 167 1.53 24.38 6.22
N GLN A 168 2.71 25.00 6.20
CA GLN A 168 3.55 25.08 5.01
C GLN A 168 4.77 24.17 5.13
N VAL A 169 5.15 23.52 4.02
CA VAL A 169 6.33 22.63 3.97
C VAL A 169 7.60 23.35 4.44
N THR A 170 7.76 24.64 4.12
CA THR A 170 8.89 25.45 4.57
C THR A 170 8.97 25.59 6.08
N GLN A 171 7.84 25.70 6.77
CA GLN A 171 7.79 25.75 8.24
C GLN A 171 8.23 24.43 8.87
N ILE A 172 7.86 23.30 8.26
CA ILE A 172 8.29 21.97 8.70
C ILE A 172 9.78 21.81 8.46
N ILE A 173 10.29 22.19 7.28
CA ILE A 173 11.71 22.17 6.97
C ILE A 173 12.51 22.98 7.99
N ASP A 174 12.11 24.24 8.23
CA ASP A 174 12.80 25.11 9.18
C ASP A 174 12.78 24.55 10.63
N ALA A 175 11.72 23.85 11.01
CA ALA A 175 11.60 23.22 12.31
C ALA A 175 12.51 21.98 12.40
N LEU A 176 12.56 21.14 11.38
CA LEU A 176 13.45 19.98 11.31
C LEU A 176 14.94 20.38 11.39
N TYR A 177 15.32 21.52 10.79
CA TYR A 177 16.68 22.03 10.86
C TYR A 177 17.07 22.59 12.23
N LYS A 178 16.10 23.02 13.02
CA LYS A 178 16.30 23.59 14.37
C LYS A 178 16.18 22.55 15.48
N ASP A 179 15.83 21.31 15.13
CA ASP A 179 15.68 20.22 16.10
C ASP A 179 17.05 19.87 16.70
N PRO A 180 17.23 19.95 18.04
CA PRO A 180 18.50 19.66 18.69
C PRO A 180 18.95 18.19 18.59
N ASP A 181 18.03 17.26 18.33
CA ASP A 181 18.32 15.83 18.14
C ASP A 181 18.91 15.48 16.76
N GLN A 182 19.54 16.45 16.08
CA GLN A 182 20.15 16.24 14.76
C GLN A 182 21.23 15.15 14.72
N ASN A 183 21.78 14.73 15.86
CA ASN A 183 22.92 13.82 15.91
C ASN A 183 22.58 12.36 15.58
N ASN A 184 21.30 11.96 15.61
CA ASN A 184 20.88 10.57 15.34
C ASN A 184 20.34 10.33 13.94
N PHE A 185 20.04 11.35 13.17
CA PHE A 185 19.59 11.21 11.79
C PHE A 185 20.36 12.18 10.89
N ASN A 186 20.80 11.68 9.74
CA ASN A 186 21.50 12.42 8.68
C ASN A 186 20.64 13.57 8.08
N VAL A 187 20.13 14.47 8.92
CA VAL A 187 19.44 15.71 8.52
C VAL A 187 20.40 16.62 7.72
N LYS A 188 21.72 16.37 7.82
CA LYS A 188 22.76 17.08 7.03
C LYS A 188 22.57 16.98 5.52
N HIS A 189 21.82 16.00 5.03
CA HIS A 189 21.47 15.87 3.60
C HIS A 189 20.18 16.59 3.20
N LEU A 190 19.44 17.15 4.15
CA LEU A 190 18.26 17.98 3.87
C LEU A 190 18.70 19.42 3.60
N GLU A 191 19.26 19.73 2.46
CA GLU A 191 19.49 21.12 2.06
C GLU A 191 18.18 21.91 2.01
N LYS A 192 18.13 23.11 2.64
CA LYS A 192 16.93 23.95 2.85
C LYS A 192 16.05 24.19 1.62
N SER A 193 16.54 23.99 0.43
CA SER A 193 15.81 24.25 -0.82
C SER A 193 15.66 23.04 -1.73
N ASN A 194 16.09 21.84 -1.30
CA ASN A 194 16.09 20.68 -2.16
C ASN A 194 14.67 20.21 -2.50
N ARG A 195 14.41 20.04 -3.80
CA ARG A 195 13.13 19.54 -4.32
C ARG A 195 12.76 18.18 -3.73
N GLN A 196 13.73 17.31 -3.45
CA GLN A 196 13.51 15.99 -2.85
C GLN A 196 12.94 16.09 -1.44
N ASN A 197 13.43 17.02 -0.61
CA ASN A 197 12.93 17.17 0.76
C ASN A 197 11.49 17.66 0.80
N LYS A 198 11.15 18.58 -0.11
CA LYS A 198 9.77 19.02 -0.26
C LYS A 198 8.86 17.89 -0.73
N ALA A 199 9.33 17.00 -1.61
CA ALA A 199 8.61 15.84 -2.05
C ALA A 199 8.35 14.87 -0.88
N ILE A 200 9.39 14.49 -0.13
CA ILE A 200 9.27 13.59 1.04
C ILE A 200 8.23 14.12 2.04
N ILE A 201 8.32 15.42 2.41
CA ILE A 201 7.38 16.01 3.35
C ILE A 201 5.97 16.03 2.75
N SER A 202 5.84 16.33 1.48
CA SER A 202 4.55 16.33 0.78
C SER A 202 3.93 14.95 0.74
N ASP A 203 4.73 13.92 0.49
CA ASP A 203 4.28 12.52 0.48
C ASP A 203 3.80 12.11 1.87
N VAL A 204 4.58 12.37 2.93
CA VAL A 204 4.19 12.08 4.31
C VAL A 204 2.89 12.82 4.70
N LEU A 205 2.74 14.09 4.33
CA LEU A 205 1.53 14.86 4.63
C LEU A 205 0.31 14.30 3.87
N THR A 206 0.51 13.87 2.63
CA THR A 206 -0.56 13.26 1.82
C THR A 206 -1.02 11.95 2.44
N ASP A 207 -0.07 11.09 2.84
CA ASP A 207 -0.34 9.80 3.47
C ASP A 207 -1.11 9.94 4.79
N GLU A 208 -0.83 11.01 5.54
CA GLU A 208 -1.50 11.33 6.80
C GLU A 208 -2.79 12.17 6.62
N GLY A 209 -3.28 12.25 5.40
CA GLY A 209 -4.58 12.85 5.07
C GLY A 209 -4.58 14.37 5.03
N PHE A 210 -3.43 15.00 4.83
CA PHE A 210 -3.40 16.42 4.50
C PHE A 210 -3.58 16.62 3.00
N GLU A 211 -4.27 17.69 2.62
CA GLU A 211 -4.46 18.09 1.24
C GLU A 211 -3.81 19.45 0.97
N TYR A 212 -3.00 19.54 -0.08
CA TYR A 212 -2.48 20.82 -0.54
C TYR A 212 -3.52 21.58 -1.33
N LYS A 213 -3.96 22.71 -0.80
CA LYS A 213 -4.97 23.52 -1.47
C LYS A 213 -4.76 25.02 -1.26
N ARG A 214 -5.42 25.75 -2.16
CA ARG A 214 -5.55 27.21 -2.08
C ARG A 214 -6.89 27.52 -1.45
N LYS A 215 -6.89 28.22 -0.30
CA LYS A 215 -8.11 28.59 0.42
C LYS A 215 -8.10 30.09 0.74
N ARG A 216 -9.26 30.72 0.63
CA ARG A 216 -9.43 32.11 1.09
C ARG A 216 -9.74 32.09 2.58
N ILE A 217 -8.94 32.82 3.36
CA ILE A 217 -9.11 32.98 4.80
C ILE A 217 -9.19 34.49 5.08
N GLY A 218 -10.38 34.95 5.44
CA GLY A 218 -10.66 36.41 5.52
C GLY A 218 -10.38 37.11 4.18
N ASN A 219 -9.57 38.15 4.21
CA ASN A 219 -9.22 38.96 3.02
C ASN A 219 -7.99 38.43 2.26
N ARG A 220 -7.37 37.33 2.71
CA ARG A 220 -6.14 36.79 2.10
C ARG A 220 -6.36 35.39 1.52
N THR A 221 -5.72 35.14 0.38
CA THR A 221 -5.67 33.80 -0.18
C THR A 221 -4.37 33.14 0.24
N VAL A 222 -4.48 32.00 0.94
CA VAL A 222 -3.34 31.20 1.40
C VAL A 222 -3.21 29.92 0.60
N ARG A 223 -1.98 29.41 0.49
CA ARG A 223 -1.66 28.09 -0.06
C ARG A 223 -0.94 27.31 1.02
N GLY A 224 -1.38 26.08 1.26
CA GLY A 224 -0.78 25.24 2.29
C GLY A 224 -1.44 23.86 2.38
N TRP A 225 -0.98 23.09 3.31
CA TRP A 225 -1.48 21.78 3.62
C TRP A 225 -2.53 21.85 4.73
N PHE A 226 -3.73 21.43 4.42
CA PHE A 226 -4.88 21.44 5.32
C PHE A 226 -5.21 20.01 5.70
N ARG A 227 -5.40 19.73 6.98
CA ARG A 227 -5.88 18.44 7.43
C ARG A 227 -7.30 18.21 6.94
N ASN A 228 -7.56 17.04 6.37
CA ASN A 228 -8.90 16.69 5.91
C ASN A 228 -9.74 16.26 7.12
N GLU A 229 -10.72 17.10 7.50
CA GLU A 229 -11.59 16.85 8.67
C GLU A 229 -12.47 15.59 8.52
N LYS A 230 -12.63 15.09 7.27
CA LYS A 230 -13.41 13.88 7.02
C LYS A 230 -12.71 12.59 7.45
N ILE A 231 -11.40 12.63 7.71
CA ILE A 231 -10.61 11.47 8.13
C ILE A 231 -10.55 11.33 9.66
N LYS A 232 -10.94 12.38 10.42
CA LYS A 232 -10.97 12.33 11.88
C LYS A 232 -12.05 11.41 12.48
N ASN A 233 -13.00 10.95 11.70
CA ASN A 233 -14.13 10.12 12.12
C ASN A 233 -14.15 8.74 11.42
N ARG A 234 -12.98 8.28 10.99
CA ARG A 234 -12.79 6.90 10.53
C ARG A 234 -11.81 6.16 11.38
#